data_28ff1faea90e2f6ef3164c7f682753e2
#
_entry.id   28ff1faea90e2f6ef3164c7f682753e2
#
_cell.length_a   1.000
_cell.length_b   1.000
_cell.length_c   1.000
_cell.angle_alpha   90.00
_cell.angle_beta   90.00
_cell.angle_gamma   90.00
#
_symmetry.space_group_name_H-M   'P 1'
#
loop_
_entity.id
_entity.type
_entity.pdbx_description
1 polymer ?
#
loop_
_entity_poly.entity_id
_entity_poly.type
_entity_poly.pdbx_seq_one_letter_code
_entity_poly.pdbx_strand_id
1 'polypeptide(L)'
;MKLLIVDDEELTRTGVISSIDWTSIGIDEVLQADDGINGLEVARAKKPDIILCDVRMPRLDGIQMLERLEGLLPDIVPVFMSGYSDKEYLKA
;
A
#
# COMPACT_ATOMS: atom_id res chain seq x y z
N MET A 1 -6.58 -13.93 -0.01
CA MET A 1 -5.39 -13.08 0.15
C MET A 1 -5.75 -11.77 0.83
N LYS A 2 -4.83 -11.20 1.55
CA LYS A 2 -5.01 -9.91 2.22
C LYS A 2 -4.28 -8.82 1.46
N LEU A 3 -4.94 -7.68 1.29
CA LEU A 3 -4.35 -6.49 0.66
C LEU A 3 -4.23 -5.38 1.69
N LEU A 4 -3.08 -4.72 1.74
CA LEU A 4 -2.91 -3.50 2.53
C LEU A 4 -2.81 -2.31 1.58
N ILE A 5 -3.66 -1.31 1.78
CA ILE A 5 -3.60 -0.04 1.04
C ILE A 5 -3.01 1.02 1.96
N VAL A 6 -1.93 1.66 1.51
CA VAL A 6 -1.26 2.71 2.27
C VAL A 6 -1.28 3.98 1.44
N ASP A 7 -1.98 4.99 1.93
CA ASP A 7 -2.09 6.30 1.28
C ASP A 7 -2.49 7.31 2.35
N ASP A 8 -1.89 8.49 2.32
CA ASP A 8 -2.18 9.55 3.29
C ASP A 8 -3.52 10.24 3.06
N GLU A 9 -4.13 10.03 1.90
CA GLU A 9 -5.43 10.62 1.58
C GLU A 9 -6.55 9.61 1.78
N GLU A 10 -7.42 9.86 2.74
CA GLU A 10 -8.54 8.98 3.04
C GLU A 10 -9.48 8.80 1.85
N LEU A 11 -9.75 9.87 1.11
CA LEU A 11 -10.64 9.79 -0.05
C LEU A 11 -10.06 8.91 -1.15
N THR A 12 -8.76 8.94 -1.35
CA THR A 12 -8.11 8.06 -2.32
C THR A 12 -8.24 6.60 -1.88
N ARG A 13 -7.97 6.31 -0.59
CA ARG A 13 -8.11 4.94 -0.08
C ARG A 13 -9.53 4.42 -0.25
N THR A 14 -10.52 5.18 0.19
CA THR A 14 -11.92 4.75 0.13
C THR A 14 -12.41 4.64 -1.30
N GLY A 15 -11.94 5.52 -2.20
CA GLY A 15 -12.26 5.44 -3.62
C GLY A 15 -11.74 4.17 -4.28
N VAL A 16 -10.49 3.81 -3.99
CA VAL A 16 -9.91 2.57 -4.51
C VAL A 16 -10.65 1.36 -3.96
N ILE A 17 -10.93 1.35 -2.66
CA ILE A 17 -11.61 0.21 -2.02
C ILE A 17 -13.00 0.00 -2.62
N SER A 18 -13.75 1.07 -2.85
CA SER A 18 -15.12 0.97 -3.33
C SER A 18 -15.25 0.73 -4.84
N SER A 19 -14.19 0.99 -5.60
CA SER A 19 -14.23 0.89 -7.06
C SER A 19 -13.87 -0.49 -7.61
N ILE A 20 -13.35 -1.39 -6.79
CA ILE A 20 -12.88 -2.70 -7.21
C ILE A 20 -13.62 -3.81 -6.45
N ASP A 21 -14.03 -4.83 -7.18
CA ASP A 21 -14.57 -6.04 -6.56
C ASP A 21 -13.43 -6.96 -6.15
N TRP A 22 -12.94 -6.74 -4.95
CA TRP A 22 -11.78 -7.44 -4.42
C TRP A 22 -11.98 -8.95 -4.33
N THR A 23 -13.19 -9.37 -3.98
CA THR A 23 -13.51 -10.79 -3.84
C THR A 23 -13.33 -11.52 -5.19
N SER A 24 -13.71 -10.86 -6.28
CA SER A 24 -13.62 -11.48 -7.61
C SER A 24 -12.18 -11.72 -8.06
N ILE A 25 -11.21 -11.03 -7.49
CA ILE A 25 -9.79 -11.21 -7.80
C ILE A 25 -9.02 -11.95 -6.71
N GLY A 26 -9.74 -12.58 -5.77
CA GLY A 26 -9.12 -13.41 -4.75
C GLY A 26 -8.68 -12.72 -3.49
N ILE A 27 -9.07 -11.45 -3.30
CA ILE A 27 -8.74 -10.69 -2.09
C ILE A 27 -9.95 -10.70 -1.16
N ASP A 28 -9.79 -11.32 -0.01
CA ASP A 28 -10.87 -11.49 0.97
C ASP A 28 -10.80 -10.51 2.14
N GLU A 29 -9.67 -9.81 2.30
CA GLU A 29 -9.53 -8.79 3.35
C GLU A 29 -8.74 -7.61 2.81
N VAL A 30 -9.26 -6.38 3.00
CA VAL A 30 -8.60 -5.14 2.61
C VAL A 30 -8.30 -4.33 3.86
N LEU A 31 -7.03 -4.07 4.10
CA LEU A 31 -6.53 -3.33 5.25
C LEU A 31 -6.10 -1.93 4.80
N GLN A 32 -6.09 -0.97 5.70
CA GLN A 32 -5.74 0.40 5.40
C GLN A 32 -4.71 0.96 6.37
N ALA A 33 -3.86 1.83 5.87
CA ALA A 33 -2.96 2.65 6.68
C ALA A 33 -2.81 4.02 6.02
N ASP A 34 -2.56 5.04 6.81
CA ASP A 34 -2.53 6.43 6.35
C ASP A 34 -1.11 6.97 6.11
N ASP A 35 -0.08 6.22 6.48
CA ASP A 35 1.31 6.57 6.17
C ASP A 35 2.21 5.34 6.26
N GLY A 36 3.50 5.54 5.94
CA GLY A 36 4.45 4.43 5.89
C GLY A 36 4.73 3.80 7.25
N ILE A 37 4.69 4.58 8.33
CA ILE A 37 4.90 4.06 9.68
C ILE A 37 3.74 3.15 10.09
N ASN A 38 2.51 3.64 9.92
CA ASN A 38 1.32 2.86 10.20
C ASN A 38 1.21 1.66 9.27
N GLY A 39 1.63 1.83 8.01
CA GLY A 39 1.70 0.72 7.06
C GLY A 39 2.59 -0.41 7.55
N LEU A 40 3.75 -0.09 8.09
CA LEU A 40 4.65 -1.08 8.66
C LEU A 40 4.02 -1.80 9.86
N GLU A 41 3.33 -1.07 10.73
CA GLU A 41 2.67 -1.65 11.90
C GLU A 41 1.56 -2.62 11.49
N VAL A 42 0.72 -2.23 10.54
CA VAL A 42 -0.35 -3.08 10.03
C VAL A 42 0.23 -4.31 9.34
N ALA A 43 1.25 -4.12 8.52
CA ALA A 43 1.90 -5.23 7.81
C ALA A 43 2.50 -6.24 8.78
N ARG A 44 3.13 -5.76 9.85
CA ARG A 44 3.71 -6.63 10.87
C ARG A 44 2.64 -7.43 11.61
N ALA A 45 1.53 -6.79 11.93
CA ALA A 45 0.46 -7.42 12.70
C ALA A 45 -0.40 -8.37 11.86
N LYS A 46 -0.71 -7.98 10.63
CA LYS A 46 -1.68 -8.69 9.78
C LYS A 46 -1.06 -9.50 8.66
N LYS A 47 0.18 -9.25 8.32
CA LYS A 47 0.94 -9.99 7.29
C LYS A 47 0.19 -10.08 5.96
N PRO A 48 -0.06 -8.93 5.30
CA PRO A 48 -0.75 -8.94 4.02
C PRO A 48 0.09 -9.62 2.94
N ASP A 49 -0.59 -10.13 1.93
CA ASP A 49 0.05 -10.75 0.77
C ASP A 49 0.48 -9.73 -0.27
N ILE A 50 -0.30 -8.65 -0.40
CA ILE A 50 -0.08 -7.59 -1.37
C ILE A 50 -0.16 -6.26 -0.65
N ILE A 51 0.71 -5.34 -1.00
CA ILE A 51 0.64 -3.96 -0.52
C ILE A 51 0.50 -3.01 -1.71
N LEU A 52 -0.52 -2.16 -1.66
CA LEU A 52 -0.77 -1.12 -2.64
C LEU A 52 -0.50 0.21 -1.96
N CYS A 53 0.53 0.93 -2.38
CA CYS A 53 0.93 2.13 -1.68
C CYS A 53 1.27 3.26 -2.63
N ASP A 54 1.09 4.49 -2.14
CA ASP A 54 1.57 5.68 -2.81
C ASP A 54 3.07 5.83 -2.53
N VAL A 55 3.80 6.37 -3.50
CA VAL A 55 5.24 6.64 -3.35
C VAL A 55 5.45 7.79 -2.37
N ARG A 56 4.67 8.85 -2.50
CA ARG A 56 4.81 10.04 -1.66
C ARG A 56 3.89 10.01 -0.46
N MET A 57 4.47 9.84 0.72
CA MET A 57 3.74 9.87 1.97
C MET A 57 4.56 10.61 3.02
N PRO A 58 3.91 11.29 3.98
CA PRO A 58 4.63 11.91 5.08
C PRO A 58 5.27 10.85 5.99
N ARG A 59 6.27 11.25 6.71
CA ARG A 59 7.04 10.47 7.69
C ARG A 59 7.90 9.39 7.06
N LEU A 60 7.32 8.47 6.30
CA LEU A 60 8.04 7.38 5.66
C LEU A 60 7.38 7.12 4.31
N ASP A 61 8.11 7.33 3.22
CA ASP A 61 7.54 7.15 1.88
C ASP A 61 7.42 5.66 1.52
N GLY A 62 6.74 5.40 0.39
CA GLY A 62 6.47 4.03 -0.03
C GLY A 62 7.73 3.21 -0.30
N ILE A 63 8.78 3.82 -0.83
CA ILE A 63 10.02 3.12 -1.11
C ILE A 63 10.74 2.74 0.17
N GLN A 64 10.84 3.67 1.11
CA GLN A 64 11.45 3.41 2.41
C GLN A 64 10.67 2.35 3.19
N MET A 65 9.35 2.39 3.12
CA MET A 65 8.51 1.39 3.75
C MET A 65 8.78 0.00 3.18
N LEU A 66 8.88 -0.13 1.86
CA LEU A 66 9.14 -1.41 1.22
C LEU A 66 10.52 -1.96 1.55
N GLU A 67 11.52 -1.11 1.66
CA GLU A 67 12.86 -1.54 2.08
C GLU A 67 12.81 -2.21 3.45
N ARG A 68 12.03 -1.67 4.37
CA ARG A 68 11.86 -2.25 5.70
C ARG A 68 11.02 -3.52 5.66
N LEU A 69 10.03 -3.58 4.78
CA LEU A 69 9.17 -4.76 4.64
C LEU A 69 9.90 -5.96 4.07
N GLU A 70 10.91 -5.77 3.24
CA GLU A 70 11.70 -6.86 2.69
C GLU A 70 12.27 -7.77 3.77
N GLY A 71 12.69 -7.19 4.90
CA GLY A 71 13.20 -7.97 6.02
C GLY A 71 12.13 -8.66 6.86
N LEU A 72 10.89 -8.11 6.84
CA LEU A 72 9.79 -8.63 7.65
C LEU A 72 8.91 -9.59 6.88
N LEU A 73 8.62 -9.28 5.63
CA LEU A 73 7.71 -10.03 4.76
C LEU A 73 8.33 -10.14 3.37
N PRO A 74 9.31 -11.03 3.18
CA PRO A 74 10.04 -11.09 1.91
C PRO A 74 9.19 -11.51 0.71
N ASP A 75 8.05 -12.14 0.94
CA ASP A 75 7.16 -12.60 -0.13
C ASP A 75 6.03 -11.61 -0.45
N ILE A 76 5.97 -10.48 0.21
CA ILE A 76 4.93 -9.49 -0.06
C ILE A 76 5.09 -8.92 -1.47
N VAL A 77 3.97 -8.77 -2.19
CA VAL A 77 3.97 -8.22 -3.55
C VAL A 77 3.67 -6.72 -3.47
N PRO A 78 4.62 -5.86 -3.81
CA PRO A 78 4.38 -4.42 -3.80
C PRO A 78 3.77 -3.95 -5.11
N VAL A 79 2.78 -3.07 -5.00
CA VAL A 79 2.17 -2.38 -6.14
C VAL A 79 2.12 -0.90 -5.79
N PHE A 80 2.69 -0.05 -6.63
CA PHE A 80 2.66 1.39 -6.42
C PHE A 80 1.49 2.01 -7.16
N MET A 81 0.78 2.90 -6.48
CA MET A 81 -0.22 3.74 -7.12
C MET A 81 0.46 4.96 -7.72
N SER A 82 0.21 5.21 -9.00
CA SER A 82 0.69 6.43 -9.66
C SER A 82 -0.36 7.50 -9.54
N GLY A 83 -0.15 8.43 -8.63
CA GLY A 83 -0.94 9.64 -8.58
C GLY A 83 -0.50 10.62 -9.64
N TYR A 84 -1.25 11.70 -9.77
CA TYR A 84 -0.95 12.75 -10.75
C TYR A 84 0.47 13.32 -10.59
N SER A 85 0.90 13.51 -9.36
CA SER A 85 2.22 14.04 -9.04
C SER A 85 3.34 13.01 -9.15
N ASP A 86 3.01 11.73 -9.24
CA ASP A 86 4.01 10.66 -9.23
C ASP A 86 4.57 10.36 -10.61
N LYS A 87 4.05 11.00 -11.65
CA LYS A 87 4.55 10.84 -13.02
C LYS A 87 6.03 11.17 -13.15
N GLU A 88 6.53 12.07 -12.34
CA GLU A 88 7.93 12.45 -12.36
C GLU A 88 8.83 11.31 -11.92
N TYR A 89 8.39 10.50 -10.99
CA TYR A 89 9.13 9.33 -10.54
C TYR A 89 9.20 8.25 -11.62
N LEU A 90 8.14 8.11 -12.39
CA LEU A 90 8.05 7.08 -13.41
C LEU A 90 8.83 7.42 -14.67
N LYS A 91 9.16 8.70 -14.86
CA LYS A 91 9.89 9.18 -16.03
C LYS A 91 11.39 9.07 -15.88
N ALA A 92 11.87 8.73 -14.74
CA ALA A 92 13.32 8.67 -14.48
C ALA A 92 14.05 7.60 -15.33
#